data_63a5a6c581fcff1ae51a9d63f92a03b5
#
_entry.id   63a5a6c581fcff1ae51a9d63f92a03b5
#
_cell.length_a   1.000
_cell.length_b   1.000
_cell.length_c   1.000
_cell.angle_alpha   90.00
_cell.angle_beta   90.00
_cell.angle_gamma   90.00
#
_symmetry.space_group_name_H-M   'P 1'
#
loop_
_entity.id
_entity.type
_entity.pdbx_description
1 polymer ?
#
loop_
_entity_poly.entity_id
_entity_poly.type
_entity_poly.pdbx_seq_one_letter_code
_entity_poly.pdbx_strand_id
1 'polypeptide(L)'
;MKKLLTLFILCILLFCGCKYDRGIILFNSQPITKENVLYNSKNFAIGQRVYYLFIAPNRMNNDYIRVQIFKMTDKAPWGGNEVRRTKDFRLMKDERYYHSDYFVLYEKGRYVMQVFSMDDLQHPLSLNDFYIK
;
A
#
# COMPACT_ATOMS: atom_id res chain seq x y z
N MET A 1 -18.55 -21.77 -37.41
CA MET A 1 -17.20 -21.83 -36.80
C MET A 1 -16.52 -20.46 -36.71
N LYS A 2 -16.54 -19.67 -37.78
CA LYS A 2 -15.88 -18.35 -37.74
C LYS A 2 -16.47 -17.40 -36.67
N LYS A 3 -17.79 -17.41 -36.46
CA LYS A 3 -18.46 -16.59 -35.43
C LYS A 3 -18.12 -17.02 -33.99
N LEU A 4 -17.92 -18.29 -33.76
CA LEU A 4 -17.53 -18.83 -32.44
C LEU A 4 -16.10 -18.45 -32.10
N LEU A 5 -15.19 -18.49 -33.08
CA LEU A 5 -13.81 -18.10 -32.92
C LEU A 5 -13.67 -16.60 -32.65
N THR A 6 -14.47 -15.77 -33.33
CA THR A 6 -14.50 -14.33 -33.10
C THR A 6 -15.01 -13.96 -31.71
N LEU A 7 -16.04 -14.69 -31.24
CA LEU A 7 -16.57 -14.51 -29.89
C LEU A 7 -15.53 -14.91 -28.83
N PHE A 8 -14.80 -15.98 -29.06
CA PHE A 8 -13.76 -16.47 -28.14
C PHE A 8 -12.59 -15.48 -28.05
N ILE A 9 -12.15 -14.92 -29.18
CA ILE A 9 -11.11 -13.88 -29.21
C ILE A 9 -11.58 -12.60 -28.50
N LEU A 10 -12.83 -12.20 -28.69
CA LEU A 10 -13.40 -11.04 -28.00
C LEU A 10 -13.47 -11.24 -26.49
N CYS A 11 -13.82 -12.44 -26.02
CA CYS A 11 -13.79 -12.77 -24.59
C CYS A 11 -12.39 -12.72 -24.02
N ILE A 12 -11.37 -13.20 -24.71
CA ILE A 12 -9.97 -13.14 -24.26
C ILE A 12 -9.50 -11.69 -24.14
N LEU A 13 -9.89 -10.82 -25.06
CA LEU A 13 -9.55 -9.41 -25.03
C LEU A 13 -10.22 -8.67 -23.84
N LEU A 14 -11.42 -9.08 -23.43
CA LEU A 14 -12.12 -8.53 -22.30
C LEU A 14 -11.47 -8.94 -20.95
N PHE A 15 -10.85 -10.12 -20.89
CA PHE A 15 -10.13 -10.59 -19.68
C PHE A 15 -8.70 -10.03 -19.57
N CYS A 16 -8.10 -9.54 -20.64
CA CYS A 16 -6.77 -8.92 -20.61
C CYS A 16 -6.76 -7.47 -20.13
N GLY A 17 -7.91 -6.85 -19.85
CA GLY A 17 -8.07 -5.40 -19.69
C GLY A 17 -7.95 -4.83 -18.28
N CYS A 18 -7.75 -5.62 -17.21
CA CYS A 18 -7.73 -5.11 -15.84
C CYS A 18 -6.47 -5.53 -15.08
N LYS A 19 -5.30 -5.06 -15.52
CA LYS A 19 -4.20 -4.91 -14.59
C LYS A 19 -4.43 -3.60 -13.83
N TYR A 20 -4.96 -3.71 -12.62
CA TYR A 20 -4.83 -2.66 -11.63
C TYR A 20 -3.33 -2.51 -11.34
N ASP A 21 -2.72 -1.49 -11.90
CA ASP A 21 -1.35 -1.12 -11.55
C ASP A 21 -1.36 -0.65 -10.10
N ARG A 22 -0.96 -1.53 -9.19
CA ARG A 22 -0.81 -1.19 -7.78
C ARG A 22 0.58 -0.66 -7.53
N GLY A 23 0.66 0.34 -6.66
CA GLY A 23 1.93 0.78 -6.12
C GLY A 23 2.55 -0.28 -5.19
N ILE A 24 3.74 0.00 -4.75
CA ILE A 24 4.54 -0.86 -3.86
C ILE A 24 4.77 -0.15 -2.55
N ILE A 25 4.61 -0.84 -1.43
CA ILE A 25 5.02 -0.38 -0.10
C ILE A 25 6.12 -1.31 0.40
N LEU A 26 7.25 -0.74 0.76
CA LEU A 26 8.39 -1.44 1.34
C LEU A 26 8.59 -0.97 2.78
N PHE A 27 8.99 -1.89 3.66
CA PHE A 27 9.29 -1.60 5.07
C PHE A 27 10.73 -1.97 5.40
N ASN A 28 11.34 -1.19 6.30
CA ASN A 28 12.68 -1.47 6.81
C ASN A 28 12.85 -0.94 8.24
N SER A 29 13.77 -1.52 8.98
CA SER A 29 14.18 -1.03 10.30
C SER A 29 15.16 0.16 10.23
N GLN A 30 15.65 0.46 9.06
CA GLN A 30 16.55 1.58 8.75
C GLN A 30 15.91 2.48 7.69
N PRO A 31 16.29 3.76 7.62
CA PRO A 31 15.85 4.62 6.52
C PRO A 31 16.13 3.98 5.17
N ILE A 32 15.12 4.00 4.28
CA ILE A 32 15.21 3.32 2.99
C ILE A 32 16.02 4.18 2.02
N THR A 33 17.08 3.59 1.50
CA THR A 33 18.02 4.22 0.55
C THR A 33 18.16 3.35 -0.70
N LYS A 34 18.88 3.81 -1.70
CA LYS A 34 19.19 3.02 -2.89
C LYS A 34 19.94 1.72 -2.56
N GLU A 35 20.75 1.74 -1.50
CA GLU A 35 21.58 0.61 -1.09
C GLU A 35 20.77 -0.50 -0.41
N ASN A 36 19.69 -0.17 0.32
CA ASN A 36 18.92 -1.13 1.11
C ASN A 36 17.49 -1.36 0.60
N VAL A 37 17.07 -0.70 -0.47
CA VAL A 37 15.68 -0.78 -0.98
C VAL A 37 15.24 -2.21 -1.32
N LEU A 38 16.15 -3.10 -1.66
CA LEU A 38 15.87 -4.50 -1.94
C LEU A 38 15.78 -5.38 -0.68
N TYR A 39 16.17 -4.85 0.47
CA TYR A 39 16.14 -5.56 1.75
C TYR A 39 14.89 -5.18 2.54
N ASN A 40 13.76 -5.71 2.09
CA ASN A 40 12.47 -5.48 2.75
C ASN A 40 12.35 -6.33 4.02
N SER A 41 11.89 -5.73 5.11
CA SER A 41 11.58 -6.42 6.36
C SER A 41 10.08 -6.33 6.66
N LYS A 42 9.55 -7.36 7.30
CA LYS A 42 8.14 -7.40 7.72
C LYS A 42 7.94 -7.58 9.22
N ASN A 43 9.00 -7.76 9.98
CA ASN A 43 8.94 -8.00 11.42
C ASN A 43 9.70 -6.91 12.17
N PHE A 44 9.03 -6.30 13.13
CA PHE A 44 9.57 -5.19 13.92
C PHE A 44 9.25 -5.39 15.38
N ALA A 45 10.06 -4.80 16.26
CA ALA A 45 9.83 -4.81 17.69
C ALA A 45 8.90 -3.68 18.13
N ILE A 46 8.26 -3.84 19.28
CA ILE A 46 7.49 -2.77 19.93
C ILE A 46 8.40 -1.55 20.15
N GLY A 47 7.93 -0.36 19.80
CA GLY A 47 8.66 0.89 19.99
C GLY A 47 9.78 1.12 18.97
N GLN A 48 10.00 0.20 18.05
CA GLN A 48 10.96 0.36 16.96
C GLN A 48 10.42 1.28 15.88
N ARG A 49 11.28 2.10 15.28
CA ARG A 49 10.91 2.84 14.08
C ARG A 49 10.74 1.90 12.90
N VAL A 50 9.60 1.99 12.26
CA VAL A 50 9.31 1.29 11.00
C VAL A 50 9.37 2.32 9.89
N TYR A 51 10.40 2.25 9.08
CA TYR A 51 10.54 3.10 7.90
C TYR A 51 9.79 2.47 6.74
N TYR A 52 9.13 3.27 5.94
CA TYR A 52 8.45 2.81 4.75
C TYR A 52 8.74 3.68 3.54
N LEU A 53 8.67 3.05 2.39
CA LEU A 53 8.72 3.70 1.08
C LEU A 53 7.50 3.25 0.29
N PHE A 54 6.67 4.19 -0.10
CA PHE A 54 5.59 3.99 -1.05
C PHE A 54 6.04 4.45 -2.43
N ILE A 55 5.90 3.58 -3.42
CA ILE A 55 6.16 3.86 -4.83
C ILE A 55 4.83 3.80 -5.56
N ALA A 56 4.41 4.91 -6.14
CA ALA A 56 3.15 5.00 -6.86
C ALA A 56 3.21 4.26 -8.21
N PRO A 57 2.10 3.65 -8.67
CA PRO A 57 2.05 2.99 -9.97
C PRO A 57 2.18 3.98 -11.13
N ASN A 58 1.69 5.21 -10.93
CA ASN A 58 1.71 6.31 -11.88
C ASN A 58 1.99 7.62 -11.16
N ARG A 59 2.24 8.68 -11.91
CA ARG A 59 2.39 10.01 -11.33
C ARG A 59 1.14 10.39 -10.54
N MET A 60 1.31 10.77 -9.28
CA MET A 60 0.23 11.24 -8.42
C MET A 60 -0.14 12.68 -8.78
N ASN A 61 -1.39 12.91 -9.15
CA ASN A 61 -1.88 14.22 -9.57
C ASN A 61 -2.42 15.06 -8.40
N ASN A 62 -2.91 14.40 -7.34
CA ASN A 62 -3.38 15.09 -6.16
C ASN A 62 -2.18 15.56 -5.30
N ASP A 63 -2.31 16.72 -4.68
CA ASP A 63 -1.26 17.26 -3.80
C ASP A 63 -1.16 16.54 -2.46
N TYR A 64 -2.14 15.71 -2.11
CA TYR A 64 -2.18 15.00 -0.84
C TYR A 64 -2.41 13.52 -1.03
N ILE A 65 -1.77 12.74 -0.17
CA ILE A 65 -2.02 11.31 0.02
C ILE A 65 -2.43 11.05 1.46
N ARG A 66 -3.19 9.97 1.67
CA ARG A 66 -3.54 9.47 2.99
C ARG A 66 -2.87 8.14 3.24
N VAL A 67 -2.18 8.04 4.35
CA VAL A 67 -1.60 6.79 4.85
C VAL A 67 -2.40 6.34 6.06
N GLN A 68 -2.97 5.13 5.99
CA GLN A 68 -3.70 4.51 7.10
C GLN A 68 -3.02 3.21 7.53
N ILE A 69 -2.95 3.01 8.83
CA ILE A 69 -2.44 1.78 9.44
C ILE A 69 -3.57 1.15 10.25
N PHE A 70 -3.91 -0.09 9.90
CA PHE A 70 -4.93 -0.89 10.56
C PHE A 70 -4.27 -2.01 11.34
N LYS A 71 -4.76 -2.26 12.55
CA LYS A 71 -4.47 -3.50 13.25
C LYS A 71 -5.51 -4.55 12.85
N MET A 72 -5.03 -5.71 12.41
CA MET A 72 -5.88 -6.87 12.14
C MET A 72 -6.32 -7.45 13.47
N THR A 73 -7.63 -7.56 13.70
CA THR A 73 -8.19 -8.13 14.92
C THR A 73 -9.11 -9.29 14.59
N ASP A 74 -8.97 -10.41 15.31
CA ASP A 74 -9.87 -11.55 15.19
C ASP A 74 -11.16 -11.38 16.03
N LYS A 75 -11.30 -10.24 16.72
CA LYS A 75 -12.34 -9.99 17.71
C LYS A 75 -13.69 -9.57 17.13
N ALA A 76 -13.74 -9.16 15.87
CA ALA A 76 -15.00 -8.78 15.24
C ALA A 76 -15.56 -9.93 14.41
N PRO A 77 -16.88 -10.20 14.45
CA PRO A 77 -17.51 -11.28 13.69
C PRO A 77 -17.30 -11.20 12.16
N TRP A 78 -16.90 -10.04 11.66
CA TRP A 78 -16.67 -9.75 10.24
C TRP A 78 -15.20 -9.56 9.89
N GLY A 79 -14.25 -10.02 10.71
CA GLY A 79 -12.84 -9.78 10.47
C GLY A 79 -12.50 -8.29 10.61
N GLY A 80 -12.71 -7.72 11.78
CA GLY A 80 -12.57 -6.29 12.01
C GLY A 80 -11.13 -5.81 11.91
N ASN A 81 -10.93 -4.82 11.07
CA ASN A 81 -9.71 -4.02 11.04
C ASN A 81 -9.94 -2.80 11.91
N GLU A 82 -9.04 -2.55 12.83
CA GLU A 82 -9.10 -1.41 13.72
C GLU A 82 -8.08 -0.36 13.26
N VAL A 83 -8.57 0.82 12.88
CA VAL A 83 -7.70 1.93 12.46
C VAL A 83 -6.87 2.38 13.65
N ARG A 84 -5.55 2.33 13.53
CA ARG A 84 -4.61 2.78 14.56
C ARG A 84 -3.99 4.12 14.24
N ARG A 85 -3.82 4.45 12.98
CA ARG A 85 -3.23 5.71 12.55
C ARG A 85 -3.76 6.12 11.18
N THR A 86 -4.07 7.39 11.05
CA THR A 86 -4.37 8.05 9.78
C THR A 86 -3.56 9.33 9.71
N LYS A 87 -2.82 9.52 8.63
CA LYS A 87 -2.06 10.75 8.42
C LYS A 87 -2.12 11.15 6.95
N ASP A 88 -2.38 12.42 6.73
CA ASP A 88 -2.38 13.04 5.41
C ASP A 88 -1.05 13.76 5.19
N PHE A 89 -0.45 13.55 4.02
CA PHE A 89 0.81 14.16 3.63
C PHE A 89 0.63 15.01 2.40
N ARG A 90 1.20 16.20 2.43
CA ARG A 90 1.33 17.02 1.23
C ARG A 90 2.54 16.58 0.44
N LEU A 91 2.32 16.29 -0.85
CA LEU A 91 3.39 15.91 -1.76
C LEU A 91 4.12 17.16 -2.26
N MET A 92 5.44 17.11 -2.24
CA MET A 92 6.28 18.10 -2.89
C MET A 92 6.27 17.88 -4.41
N LYS A 93 6.73 18.87 -5.19
CA LYS A 93 6.74 18.79 -6.67
C LYS A 93 7.55 17.63 -7.21
N ASP A 94 8.61 17.23 -6.52
CA ASP A 94 9.51 16.13 -6.86
C ASP A 94 9.09 14.77 -6.28
N GLU A 95 8.05 14.72 -5.43
CA GLU A 95 7.57 13.49 -4.76
C GLU A 95 6.31 12.91 -5.42
N ARG A 96 6.10 13.11 -6.72
CA ARG A 96 4.88 12.66 -7.40
C ARG A 96 4.84 11.16 -7.71
N TYR A 97 5.95 10.46 -7.54
CA TYR A 97 6.08 9.03 -7.80
C TYR A 97 6.34 8.20 -6.55
N TYR A 98 6.71 8.83 -5.44
CA TYR A 98 7.03 8.12 -4.20
C TYR A 98 6.77 8.99 -2.96
N HIS A 99 6.65 8.33 -1.82
CA HIS A 99 6.59 8.97 -0.51
C HIS A 99 7.27 8.07 0.53
N SER A 100 8.05 8.63 1.41
CA SER A 100 8.71 7.91 2.50
C SER A 100 8.57 8.64 3.82
N ASP A 101 8.42 7.88 4.90
CA ASP A 101 8.35 8.36 6.28
C ASP A 101 8.62 7.20 7.22
N TYR A 102 8.43 7.40 8.50
CA TYR A 102 8.46 6.35 9.50
C TYR A 102 7.30 6.51 10.49
N PHE A 103 7.01 5.44 11.22
CA PHE A 103 6.09 5.42 12.33
C PHE A 103 6.59 4.50 13.43
N VAL A 104 5.99 4.60 14.61
CA VAL A 104 6.27 3.73 15.75
C VAL A 104 4.95 3.19 16.28
N LEU A 105 4.90 1.89 16.56
CA LEU A 105 3.76 1.23 17.18
C LEU A 105 4.18 0.54 18.48
N TYR A 106 3.28 0.53 19.46
CA TYR A 106 3.56 0.06 20.81
C TYR A 106 2.75 -1.18 21.20
N GLU A 107 2.05 -1.77 20.26
CA GLU A 107 1.19 -2.93 20.51
C GLU A 107 1.52 -4.04 19.51
N LYS A 108 1.69 -5.27 20.03
CA LYS A 108 1.94 -6.46 19.19
C LYS A 108 0.75 -6.76 18.30
N GLY A 109 1.01 -7.24 17.11
CA GLY A 109 -0.01 -7.71 16.20
C GLY A 109 0.40 -7.66 14.75
N ARG A 110 -0.53 -8.08 13.91
CA ARG A 110 -0.45 -7.93 12.47
C ARG A 110 -1.11 -6.63 12.07
N TYR A 111 -0.45 -5.89 11.20
CA TYR A 111 -0.92 -4.61 10.71
C TYR A 111 -0.93 -4.58 9.18
N VAL A 112 -1.78 -3.75 8.63
CA VAL A 112 -1.81 -3.43 7.20
C VAL A 112 -1.68 -1.92 7.02
N MET A 113 -0.78 -1.50 6.16
CA MET A 113 -0.69 -0.12 5.69
C MET A 113 -1.41 0.01 4.34
N GLN A 114 -2.23 1.04 4.20
CA GLN A 114 -2.85 1.43 2.95
C GLN A 114 -2.49 2.87 2.62
N VAL A 115 -2.24 3.14 1.35
CA VAL A 115 -1.98 4.48 0.83
C VAL A 115 -3.06 4.83 -0.18
N PHE A 116 -3.68 6.00 0.00
CA PHE A 116 -4.75 6.50 -0.85
C PHE A 116 -4.35 7.84 -1.48
N SER A 117 -4.80 8.07 -2.71
CA SER A 117 -4.94 9.43 -3.21
C SER A 117 -6.17 10.10 -2.59
N MET A 118 -6.11 11.40 -2.32
CA MET A 118 -7.25 12.11 -1.71
C MET A 118 -8.44 12.27 -2.66
N ASP A 119 -8.26 12.05 -3.95
CA ASP A 119 -9.35 12.04 -4.93
C ASP A 119 -10.08 10.68 -5.03
N ASP A 120 -9.51 9.61 -4.44
CA ASP A 120 -10.14 8.30 -4.36
C ASP A 120 -9.80 7.59 -3.04
N LEU A 121 -10.63 7.78 -2.03
CA LEU A 121 -10.47 7.16 -0.71
C LEU A 121 -11.12 5.76 -0.60
N GLN A 122 -11.71 5.25 -1.68
CA GLN A 122 -12.32 3.93 -1.72
C GLN A 122 -11.37 2.84 -2.23
N HIS A 123 -10.44 3.22 -3.10
CA HIS A 123 -9.49 2.30 -3.74
C HIS A 123 -8.06 2.70 -3.37
N PRO A 124 -7.37 1.92 -2.52
CA PRO A 124 -5.99 2.23 -2.17
C PRO A 124 -5.07 2.12 -3.39
N LEU A 125 -4.11 3.03 -3.47
CA LEU A 125 -3.02 2.97 -4.46
C LEU A 125 -2.10 1.78 -4.19
N SER A 126 -1.93 1.40 -2.93
CA SER A 126 -1.19 0.21 -2.52
C SER A 126 -1.57 -0.20 -1.11
N LEU A 127 -1.31 -1.45 -0.79
CA LEU A 127 -1.39 -2.00 0.55
C LEU A 127 -0.28 -3.03 0.78
N ASN A 128 0.19 -3.14 1.99
CA ASN A 128 1.13 -4.18 2.41
C ASN A 128 1.01 -4.41 3.91
N ASP A 129 1.32 -5.63 4.36
CA ASP A 129 1.24 -6.02 5.75
C ASP A 129 2.62 -6.11 6.42
N PHE A 130 2.63 -6.03 7.74
CA PHE A 130 3.80 -6.20 8.58
C PHE A 130 3.38 -6.64 9.99
N TYR A 131 4.35 -7.05 10.79
CA TYR A 131 4.13 -7.57 12.14
C TYR A 131 4.93 -6.78 13.17
N ILE A 132 4.29 -6.48 14.30
CA ILE A 132 4.94 -6.02 15.52
C ILE A 132 4.96 -7.20 16.50
N LYS A 133 6.13 -7.62 16.89
CA LYS A 133 6.35 -8.83 17.73
C LYS A 133 6.94 -8.51 19.09
#